data_0480712dfce3951dbe29f6f9ec46e27d
#
_entry.id   0480712dfce3951dbe29f6f9ec46e27d
#
_cell.length_a   1.000
_cell.length_b   1.000
_cell.length_c   1.000
_cell.angle_alpha   90.00
_cell.angle_beta   90.00
_cell.angle_gamma   90.00
#
_symmetry.space_group_name_H-M   'P 1'
#
loop_
_entity.id
_entity.type
_entity.pdbx_description
1 polymer ?
#
loop_
_entity_poly.entity_id
_entity_poly.type
_entity_poly.pdbx_seq_one_letter_code
_entity_poly.pdbx_strand_id
1 'polypeptide(L)'
;MRSDAELLEAARKAALKAYAPYSNFRVGASVLTSEGAMFSSANVENAAYPVSQCAEANAINFAVSQGMTTIPVVAVACIDAASLDGAYPCGRCRQIMSEFGVERILVTTGDGEAREHTLDELLPHRFEL
;
A
#
# COMPACT_ATOMS: atom_id res chain seq x y z
N MET A 1 -3.22 -19.49 -2.37
CA MET A 1 -3.42 -18.09 -1.94
C MET A 1 -2.12 -17.60 -1.32
N ARG A 2 -1.78 -16.33 -1.54
CA ARG A 2 -0.55 -15.75 -0.99
C ARG A 2 -0.67 -15.54 0.51
N SER A 3 0.41 -15.80 1.24
CA SER A 3 0.45 -15.57 2.68
C SER A 3 0.74 -14.10 2.99
N ASP A 4 0.46 -13.70 4.23
CA ASP A 4 0.79 -12.34 4.69
C ASP A 4 2.29 -12.08 4.58
N ALA A 5 3.12 -13.08 4.91
CA ALA A 5 4.57 -12.96 4.79
C ALA A 5 5.02 -12.70 3.34
N GLU A 6 4.39 -13.36 2.38
CA GLU A 6 4.68 -13.13 0.96
C GLU A 6 4.29 -11.72 0.53
N LEU A 7 3.15 -11.22 0.99
CA LEU A 7 2.71 -9.87 0.69
C LEU A 7 3.66 -8.82 1.27
N LEU A 8 4.07 -9.00 2.52
CA LEU A 8 5.01 -8.09 3.17
C LEU A 8 6.37 -8.09 2.49
N GLU A 9 6.87 -9.26 2.11
CA GLU A 9 8.14 -9.36 1.40
C GLU A 9 8.07 -8.70 0.03
N ALA A 10 6.97 -8.90 -0.70
CA ALA A 10 6.78 -8.26 -1.99
C ALA A 10 6.74 -6.72 -1.86
N ALA A 11 6.09 -6.22 -0.81
CA ALA A 11 6.06 -4.79 -0.54
C ALA A 11 7.46 -4.23 -0.24
N ARG A 12 8.25 -4.93 0.57
CA ARG A 12 9.63 -4.52 0.87
C ARG A 12 10.50 -4.49 -0.39
N LYS A 13 10.38 -5.51 -1.23
CA LYS A 13 11.13 -5.56 -2.49
C LYS A 13 10.73 -4.44 -3.43
N ALA A 14 9.44 -4.15 -3.53
CA ALA A 14 8.97 -3.06 -4.36
C ALA A 14 9.53 -1.72 -3.89
N ALA A 15 9.62 -1.50 -2.57
CA ALA A 15 10.15 -0.26 -2.01
C ALA A 15 11.56 0.04 -2.47
N LEU A 16 12.37 -0.99 -2.73
CA LEU A 16 13.73 -0.80 -3.23
C LEU A 16 13.79 -0.15 -4.61
N LYS A 17 12.70 -0.18 -5.35
CA LYS A 17 12.59 0.42 -6.69
C LYS A 17 11.87 1.77 -6.66
N ALA A 18 11.57 2.30 -5.51
CA ALA A 18 10.88 3.58 -5.38
C ALA A 18 11.70 4.71 -6.02
N TYR A 19 10.97 5.63 -6.66
CA TYR A 19 11.56 6.86 -7.15
C TYR A 19 11.21 7.97 -6.16
N ALA A 20 12.08 8.23 -5.21
CA ALA A 20 11.83 9.15 -4.09
C ALA A 20 12.99 10.13 -3.89
N PRO A 21 13.40 10.89 -4.95
CA PRO A 21 14.56 11.78 -4.84
C PRO A 21 14.31 13.01 -3.98
N TYR A 22 13.05 13.36 -3.72
CA TYR A 22 12.69 14.57 -2.97
C TYR A 22 12.56 14.29 -1.48
N SER A 23 11.87 13.20 -1.11
CA SER A 23 11.65 12.86 0.29
C SER A 23 12.71 11.92 0.85
N ASN A 24 13.35 11.13 0.01
CA ASN A 24 14.21 10.01 0.41
C ASN A 24 13.46 8.99 1.28
N PHE A 25 12.14 8.91 1.11
CA PHE A 25 11.28 8.02 1.88
C PHE A 25 10.64 7.02 0.92
N ARG A 26 11.19 5.80 0.90
CA ARG A 26 10.79 4.76 -0.04
C ARG A 26 9.69 3.91 0.56
N VAL A 27 8.63 3.75 -0.22
CA VAL A 27 7.47 2.95 0.17
C VAL A 27 7.18 1.93 -0.93
N GLY A 28 6.88 0.72 -0.50
CA GLY A 28 6.38 -0.32 -1.39
C GLY A 28 5.02 -0.79 -0.90
N ALA A 29 4.22 -1.28 -1.82
CA ALA A 29 2.93 -1.86 -1.49
C ALA A 29 2.70 -3.10 -2.33
N SER A 30 2.01 -4.07 -1.75
CA SER A 30 1.50 -5.21 -2.47
C SER A 30 0.03 -5.38 -2.17
N VAL A 31 -0.73 -5.82 -3.15
CA VAL A 31 -2.17 -6.03 -3.02
C VAL A 31 -2.49 -7.46 -3.40
N LEU A 32 -3.44 -8.05 -2.69
CA LEU A 32 -3.96 -9.37 -3.00
C LEU A 32 -5.41 -9.20 -3.46
N THR A 33 -5.70 -9.65 -4.66
CA THR A 33 -7.05 -9.59 -5.20
C THR A 33 -7.89 -10.76 -4.71
N SER A 34 -9.22 -10.63 -4.82
CA SER A 34 -10.13 -11.73 -4.48
C SER A 34 -9.94 -12.96 -5.37
N GLU A 35 -9.27 -12.80 -6.51
CA GLU A 35 -8.97 -13.90 -7.44
C GLU A 35 -7.62 -14.57 -7.13
N GLY A 36 -6.92 -14.10 -6.09
CA GLY A 36 -5.65 -14.67 -5.68
C GLY A 36 -4.42 -14.10 -6.40
N ALA A 37 -4.60 -13.08 -7.24
CA ALA A 37 -3.48 -12.42 -7.90
C ALA A 37 -2.83 -11.40 -6.96
N MET A 38 -1.52 -11.24 -7.08
CA MET A 38 -0.75 -10.27 -6.31
C MET A 38 -0.09 -9.29 -7.25
N PHE A 39 -0.22 -8.00 -6.94
CA PHE A 39 0.47 -6.93 -7.65
C PHE A 39 1.23 -6.08 -6.65
N SER A 40 2.39 -5.57 -7.05
CA SER A 40 3.18 -4.72 -6.18
C SER A 40 3.69 -3.51 -6.93
N SER A 41 3.93 -2.43 -6.21
CA SER A 41 4.46 -1.19 -6.78
C SER A 41 5.14 -0.37 -5.68
N ALA A 42 5.71 0.76 -6.08
CA ALA A 42 6.42 1.65 -5.19
C ALA A 42 5.95 3.10 -5.41
N ASN A 43 6.32 4.00 -4.49
CA ASN A 43 6.02 5.41 -4.69
C ASN A 43 6.86 5.99 -5.80
N VAL A 44 6.26 6.91 -6.55
CA VAL A 44 6.89 7.62 -7.66
C VAL A 44 6.65 9.11 -7.44
N GLU A 45 7.70 9.82 -7.07
CA GLU A 45 7.64 11.24 -6.82
C GLU A 45 7.85 12.05 -8.08
N ASN A 46 7.48 13.30 -8.02
CA ASN A 46 7.59 14.22 -9.14
C ASN A 46 7.98 15.61 -8.60
N ALA A 47 8.71 16.38 -9.39
CA ALA A 47 9.04 17.77 -9.03
C ALA A 47 7.77 18.60 -8.83
N ALA A 48 6.69 18.27 -9.55
CA ALA A 48 5.37 18.82 -9.28
C ALA A 48 4.72 17.94 -8.20
N TYR A 49 4.91 18.30 -6.94
CA TYR A 49 4.54 17.47 -5.80
C TYR A 49 3.11 16.91 -5.84
N PRO A 50 2.09 17.67 -6.26
CA PRO A 50 0.72 17.13 -6.28
C PRO A 50 0.49 15.94 -7.20
N VAL A 51 1.37 15.70 -8.17
CA VAL A 51 1.24 14.54 -9.07
C VAL A 51 2.10 13.36 -8.64
N SER A 52 2.80 13.47 -7.51
CA SER A 52 3.49 12.33 -6.91
C SER A 52 2.48 11.25 -6.53
N GLN A 53 2.85 9.98 -6.71
CA GLN A 53 1.94 8.86 -6.46
C GLN A 53 2.47 7.96 -5.37
N CYS A 54 1.59 7.61 -4.43
CA CYS A 54 1.90 6.68 -3.36
C CYS A 54 1.99 5.25 -3.89
N ALA A 55 2.78 4.42 -3.23
CA ALA A 55 2.92 3.01 -3.58
C ALA A 55 1.57 2.28 -3.59
N GLU A 56 0.73 2.54 -2.61
CA GLU A 56 -0.59 1.90 -2.48
C GLU A 56 -1.47 2.24 -3.67
N ALA A 57 -1.52 3.52 -4.05
CA ALA A 57 -2.29 3.97 -5.20
C ALA A 57 -1.81 3.29 -6.49
N ASN A 58 -0.51 3.21 -6.68
CA ASN A 58 0.06 2.58 -7.87
C ASN A 58 -0.29 1.08 -7.93
N ALA A 59 -0.15 0.36 -6.82
CA ALA A 59 -0.44 -1.07 -6.79
C ALA A 59 -1.93 -1.36 -6.99
N ILE A 60 -2.80 -0.60 -6.32
CA ILE A 60 -4.25 -0.77 -6.44
C ILE A 60 -4.71 -0.44 -7.86
N ASN A 61 -4.29 0.70 -8.39
CA ASN A 61 -4.70 1.13 -9.72
C ASN A 61 -4.23 0.15 -10.80
N PHE A 62 -3.05 -0.43 -10.62
CA PHE A 62 -2.58 -1.43 -11.57
C PHE A 62 -3.48 -2.68 -11.56
N ALA A 63 -3.82 -3.20 -10.37
CA ALA A 63 -4.72 -4.34 -10.26
C ALA A 63 -6.08 -4.04 -10.90
N VAL A 64 -6.64 -2.86 -10.61
CA VAL A 64 -7.91 -2.43 -11.18
C VAL A 64 -7.83 -2.34 -12.70
N SER A 65 -6.73 -1.84 -13.24
CA SER A 65 -6.53 -1.76 -14.70
C SER A 65 -6.45 -3.13 -15.37
N GLN A 66 -6.17 -4.17 -14.60
CA GLN A 66 -6.20 -5.56 -15.06
C GLN A 66 -7.58 -6.20 -14.92
N GLY A 67 -8.58 -5.43 -14.51
CA GLY A 67 -9.94 -5.91 -14.33
C GLY A 67 -10.27 -6.46 -12.95
N MET A 68 -9.36 -6.33 -11.98
CA MET A 68 -9.55 -6.89 -10.64
C MET A 68 -9.92 -5.78 -9.67
N THR A 69 -11.22 -5.67 -9.37
CA THR A 69 -11.78 -4.54 -8.63
C THR A 69 -12.09 -4.85 -7.17
N THR A 70 -11.82 -6.05 -6.70
CA THR A 70 -11.98 -6.43 -5.29
C THR A 70 -10.64 -6.84 -4.73
N ILE A 71 -10.14 -6.04 -3.78
CA ILE A 71 -8.79 -6.17 -3.22
C ILE A 71 -8.90 -6.26 -1.70
N PRO A 72 -9.08 -7.46 -1.14
CA PRO A 72 -9.30 -7.57 0.31
C PRO A 72 -8.09 -7.23 1.18
N VAL A 73 -6.86 -7.37 0.68
CA VAL A 73 -5.66 -7.17 1.51
C VAL A 73 -4.65 -6.27 0.80
N VAL A 74 -4.13 -5.30 1.55
CA VAL A 74 -3.04 -4.44 1.11
C VAL A 74 -1.92 -4.51 2.15
N ALA A 75 -0.68 -4.70 1.70
CA ALA A 75 0.50 -4.62 2.55
C ALA A 75 1.33 -3.40 2.14
N VAL A 76 1.81 -2.66 3.13
CA VAL A 76 2.60 -1.44 2.93
C VAL A 76 3.91 -1.57 3.68
N ALA A 77 5.02 -1.32 3.00
CA ALA A 77 6.35 -1.33 3.62
C ALA A 77 7.02 0.03 3.42
N CYS A 78 7.21 0.74 4.51
CA CYS A 78 7.95 2.01 4.52
C CYS A 78 9.36 1.71 5.02
N ILE A 79 10.26 1.40 4.10
CA ILE A 79 11.59 0.86 4.48
C ILE A 79 12.51 1.92 5.09
N ASP A 80 12.20 3.19 4.92
CA ASP A 80 12.98 4.28 5.52
C ASP A 80 12.31 4.86 6.76
N ALA A 81 11.19 4.30 7.23
CA ALA A 81 10.53 4.76 8.43
C ALA A 81 11.34 4.37 9.68
N ALA A 82 11.40 5.28 10.64
CA ALA A 82 12.12 5.04 11.88
C ALA A 82 11.41 4.04 12.78
N SER A 83 10.08 3.92 12.64
CA SER A 83 9.26 3.00 13.44
C SER A 83 7.98 2.66 12.69
N LEU A 84 7.23 1.69 13.19
CA LEU A 84 5.94 1.32 12.63
C LEU A 84 4.94 2.47 12.61
N ASP A 85 5.06 3.41 13.54
CA ASP A 85 4.17 4.57 13.58
C ASP A 85 4.30 5.45 12.32
N GLY A 86 5.42 5.40 11.63
CA GLY A 86 5.64 6.11 10.37
C GLY A 86 5.27 5.31 9.12
N ALA A 87 4.68 4.12 9.27
CA ALA A 87 4.45 3.21 8.15
C ALA A 87 2.98 3.15 7.67
N TYR A 88 2.13 4.01 8.20
CA TYR A 88 0.71 3.98 7.87
C TYR A 88 0.40 4.67 6.55
N PRO A 89 -0.59 4.17 5.79
CA PRO A 89 -1.00 4.82 4.54
C PRO A 89 -1.63 6.18 4.82
N CYS A 90 -1.43 7.11 3.88
CA CYS A 90 -2.05 8.44 3.99
C CYS A 90 -3.56 8.37 3.78
N GLY A 91 -4.26 9.48 4.09
CA GLY A 91 -5.71 9.53 3.99
C GLY A 91 -6.22 9.29 2.57
N ARG A 92 -5.52 9.82 1.56
CA ARG A 92 -5.85 9.60 0.16
C ARG A 92 -5.85 8.12 -0.19
N CYS A 93 -4.82 7.39 0.23
CA CYS A 93 -4.71 5.96 -0.03
C CYS A 93 -5.79 5.16 0.71
N ARG A 94 -6.13 5.58 1.93
CA ARG A 94 -7.22 4.94 2.68
C ARG A 94 -8.56 5.07 1.95
N GLN A 95 -8.82 6.23 1.34
CA GLN A 95 -10.03 6.43 0.53
C GLN A 95 -10.01 5.56 -0.73
N ILE A 96 -8.85 5.45 -1.39
CA ILE A 96 -8.71 4.54 -2.55
C ILE A 96 -9.01 3.10 -2.13
N MET A 97 -8.49 2.68 -0.99
CA MET A 97 -8.75 1.34 -0.45
C MET A 97 -10.24 1.10 -0.21
N SER A 98 -10.95 2.12 0.26
CA SER A 98 -12.39 2.01 0.52
C SER A 98 -13.18 1.67 -0.74
N GLU A 99 -12.79 2.22 -1.88
CA GLU A 99 -13.49 1.98 -3.15
C GLU A 99 -13.42 0.50 -3.58
N PHE A 100 -12.30 -0.16 -3.29
CA PHE A 100 -12.04 -1.51 -3.81
C PHE A 100 -12.15 -2.61 -2.77
N GLY A 101 -12.86 -2.34 -1.68
CA GLY A 101 -13.23 -3.36 -0.70
C GLY A 101 -12.07 -3.89 0.13
N VAL A 102 -11.08 -3.07 0.40
CA VAL A 102 -9.96 -3.49 1.26
C VAL A 102 -10.46 -3.71 2.67
N GLU A 103 -10.17 -4.88 3.22
CA GLU A 103 -10.59 -5.27 4.57
C GLU A 103 -9.43 -5.22 5.55
N ARG A 104 -8.25 -5.69 5.13
CA ARG A 104 -7.07 -5.82 5.99
C ARG A 104 -5.91 -5.03 5.42
N ILE A 105 -5.25 -4.28 6.28
CA ILE A 105 -4.03 -3.55 5.91
C ILE A 105 -2.90 -4.02 6.82
N LEU A 106 -1.81 -4.47 6.19
CA LEU A 106 -0.59 -4.88 6.88
C LEU A 106 0.43 -3.76 6.69
N VAL A 107 1.02 -3.27 7.78
CA VAL A 107 2.04 -2.21 7.69
C VAL A 107 3.34 -2.70 8.32
N THR A 108 4.46 -2.37 7.70
CA THR A 108 5.78 -2.74 8.19
C THR A 108 6.83 -1.70 7.77
N THR A 109 8.01 -1.85 8.32
CA THR A 109 9.20 -1.07 7.96
C THR A 109 10.14 -1.91 7.10
N GLY A 110 11.42 -1.55 7.01
CA GLY A 110 12.40 -2.29 6.23
C GLY A 110 12.66 -3.70 6.74
N ASP A 111 12.46 -3.92 8.03
CA ASP A 111 12.64 -5.22 8.67
C ASP A 111 11.74 -5.32 9.89
N GLY A 112 11.71 -6.49 10.51
CA GLY A 112 11.03 -6.67 11.79
C GLY A 112 9.53 -6.86 11.68
N GLU A 113 8.82 -6.31 12.65
CA GLU A 113 7.41 -6.57 12.87
C GLU A 113 6.49 -5.93 11.85
N ALA A 114 5.31 -6.52 11.72
CA ALA A 114 4.20 -5.94 10.99
C ALA A 114 3.02 -5.75 11.95
N ARG A 115 2.18 -4.77 11.65
CA ARG A 115 0.90 -4.59 12.34
C ARG A 115 -0.21 -4.78 11.34
N GLU A 116 -1.32 -5.33 11.82
CA GLU A 116 -2.51 -5.49 11.00
C GLU A 116 -3.63 -4.62 11.53
N HIS A 117 -4.35 -3.98 10.61
CA HIS A 117 -5.53 -3.20 10.93
C HIS A 117 -6.64 -3.53 9.95
N THR A 118 -7.87 -3.30 10.39
CA THR A 118 -9.01 -3.27 9.47
C THR A 118 -9.08 -1.88 8.83
N LEU A 119 -9.73 -1.79 7.67
CA LEU A 119 -9.95 -0.48 7.09
C LEU A 119 -10.87 0.39 7.96
N ASP A 120 -11.84 -0.23 8.65
CA ASP A 120 -12.71 0.49 9.57
C ASP A 120 -11.93 1.18 10.69
N GLU A 121 -10.83 0.59 11.15
CA GLU A 121 -9.95 1.22 12.14
C GLU A 121 -9.20 2.42 11.56
N LEU A 122 -8.77 2.32 10.30
CA LEU A 122 -7.95 3.36 9.69
C LEU A 122 -8.74 4.45 8.99
N LEU A 123 -10.02 4.19 8.68
CA LEU A 123 -10.89 5.14 8.00
C LEU A 123 -12.32 4.99 8.49
N PRO A 124 -12.59 5.35 9.76
CA PRO A 124 -13.96 5.32 10.29
C PRO A 124 -14.81 6.41 9.63
N HIS A 125 -16.13 6.15 9.52
CA HIS A 125 -17.07 7.13 8.94
C HIS A 125 -16.65 7.62 7.56
N ARG A 126 -16.22 6.69 6.72
CA ARG A 126 -15.66 7.03 5.41
C ARG A 126 -16.74 7.47 4.43
N PHE A 127 -16.31 8.25 3.44
CA PHE A 127 -17.19 8.72 2.37
C PHE A 127 -17.56 7.56 1.44
N GLU A 128 -18.84 7.45 1.13
CA GLU A 128 -19.37 6.49 0.15
C GLU A 128 -20.52 7.16 -0.61
N LEU A 129 -20.69 6.79 -1.87
CA LEU A 129 -21.82 7.24 -2.67
C LEU A 129 -23.00 6.28 -2.57
#